data_ff462a2447c31ca618be68e0c6c4b1fc
#
_entry.id   ff462a2447c31ca618be68e0c6c4b1fc
#
_cell.length_a   1.000
_cell.length_b   1.000
_cell.length_c   1.000
_cell.angle_alpha   90.00
_cell.angle_beta   90.00
_cell.angle_gamma   90.00
#
_symmetry.space_group_name_H-M   'P 1'
#
loop_
_entity.id
_entity.type
_entity.pdbx_description
1 polymer ?
#
loop_
_entity_poly.entity_id
_entity_poly.type
_entity_poly.pdbx_seq_one_letter_code
_entity_poly.pdbx_strand_id
1 'polypeptide(L)'
;MASLRHHVRVIALQVLFELDATDHAPDEIVARRIEEEQLPPDGQRFLHTLVFGVWEHYPYLDRIIEEAAPSWPVNQMPGVDKAILRIALYEILIDETEHTPVKAVINEAVELAKHFGSDNSSRFVNGVLGTVVTRYIEGTGDRRQGTGDRDRIL
;
A
#
# COMPACT_ATOMS: atom_id res chain seq x y z
N MET A 1 -8.74 -16.61 11.42
CA MET A 1 -9.73 -15.85 10.66
C MET A 1 -9.16 -14.51 10.23
N ALA A 2 -9.29 -14.17 8.97
CA ALA A 2 -8.76 -12.91 8.47
C ALA A 2 -9.58 -11.75 9.03
N SER A 3 -8.88 -10.68 9.39
CA SER A 3 -9.53 -9.48 9.88
C SER A 3 -10.19 -8.72 8.72
N LEU A 4 -11.10 -7.82 9.07
CA LEU A 4 -11.73 -6.95 8.07
C LEU A 4 -10.66 -6.14 7.33
N ARG A 5 -9.67 -5.64 8.05
CA ARG A 5 -8.62 -4.83 7.42
C ARG A 5 -7.80 -5.63 6.43
N HIS A 6 -7.46 -6.86 6.77
CA HIS A 6 -6.76 -7.73 5.83
C HIS A 6 -7.61 -7.96 4.58
N HIS A 7 -8.89 -8.25 4.76
CA HIS A 7 -9.80 -8.49 3.64
C HIS A 7 -9.90 -7.27 2.74
N VAL A 8 -10.02 -6.08 3.34
CA VAL A 8 -10.09 -4.84 2.56
C VAL A 8 -8.79 -4.59 1.80
N ARG A 9 -7.64 -4.91 2.40
CA ARG A 9 -6.36 -4.74 1.68
C ARG A 9 -6.27 -5.67 0.47
N VAL A 10 -6.81 -6.88 0.59
CA VAL A 10 -6.88 -7.80 -0.56
C VAL A 10 -7.72 -7.17 -1.67
N ILE A 11 -8.90 -6.64 -1.31
CA ILE A 11 -9.77 -6.00 -2.30
C ILE A 11 -9.08 -4.79 -2.93
N ALA A 12 -8.43 -3.96 -2.11
CA ALA A 12 -7.72 -2.77 -2.61
C ALA A 12 -6.63 -3.16 -3.60
N LEU A 13 -5.87 -4.22 -3.29
CA LEU A 13 -4.86 -4.72 -4.21
C LEU A 13 -5.47 -5.08 -5.55
N GLN A 14 -6.58 -5.80 -5.54
CA GLN A 14 -7.24 -6.24 -6.76
C GLN A 14 -7.81 -5.06 -7.55
N VAL A 15 -8.41 -4.10 -6.86
CA VAL A 15 -8.95 -2.91 -7.50
C VAL A 15 -7.83 -2.10 -8.15
N LEU A 16 -6.74 -1.87 -7.42
CA LEU A 16 -5.63 -1.08 -7.96
C LEU A 16 -4.95 -1.79 -9.13
N PHE A 17 -4.87 -3.12 -9.06
CA PHE A 17 -4.35 -3.89 -10.18
C PHE A 17 -5.23 -3.71 -11.41
N GLU A 18 -6.55 -3.77 -11.24
CA GLU A 18 -7.48 -3.57 -12.35
C GLU A 18 -7.37 -2.16 -12.92
N LEU A 19 -7.27 -1.14 -12.05
CA LEU A 19 -7.13 0.24 -12.50
C LEU A 19 -5.86 0.47 -13.31
N ASP A 20 -4.79 -0.19 -12.93
CA ASP A 20 -3.51 -0.05 -13.62
C ASP A 20 -3.54 -0.73 -15.00
N ALA A 21 -4.39 -1.74 -15.15
CA ALA A 21 -4.44 -2.57 -16.35
C ALA A 21 -5.58 -2.21 -17.31
N THR A 22 -6.49 -1.34 -16.91
CA THR A 22 -7.68 -1.02 -17.71
C THR A 22 -7.96 0.49 -17.70
N ASP A 23 -9.00 0.89 -18.44
CA ASP A 23 -9.48 2.28 -18.42
C ASP A 23 -10.72 2.42 -17.53
N HIS A 24 -10.98 1.45 -16.68
CA HIS A 24 -12.15 1.50 -15.81
C HIS A 24 -12.05 2.64 -14.80
N ALA A 25 -13.19 3.21 -14.43
CA ALA A 25 -13.23 4.31 -13.47
C ALA A 25 -13.11 3.79 -12.04
N PRO A 26 -12.29 4.43 -11.20
CA PRO A 26 -12.14 3.98 -9.82
C PRO A 26 -13.45 3.89 -9.04
N ASP A 27 -14.31 4.89 -9.22
CA ASP A 27 -15.60 4.92 -8.50
C ASP A 27 -16.45 3.69 -8.81
N GLU A 28 -16.48 3.30 -10.06
CA GLU A 28 -17.30 2.18 -10.49
C GLU A 28 -16.78 0.86 -9.94
N ILE A 29 -15.46 0.68 -9.98
CA ILE A 29 -14.87 -0.57 -9.51
C ILE A 29 -15.05 -0.69 -7.99
N VAL A 30 -14.80 0.38 -7.26
CA VAL A 30 -14.95 0.37 -5.82
C VAL A 30 -16.41 0.08 -5.43
N ALA A 31 -17.37 0.76 -6.06
CA ALA A 31 -18.78 0.54 -5.76
C ALA A 31 -19.19 -0.91 -6.02
N ARG A 32 -18.74 -1.47 -7.14
CA ARG A 32 -19.04 -2.86 -7.48
C ARG A 32 -18.48 -3.81 -6.44
N ARG A 33 -17.22 -3.61 -6.03
CA ARG A 33 -16.60 -4.51 -5.08
C ARG A 33 -17.22 -4.40 -3.70
N ILE A 34 -17.61 -3.20 -3.28
CA ILE A 34 -18.32 -3.03 -2.00
C ILE A 34 -19.58 -3.87 -1.99
N GLU A 35 -20.33 -3.85 -3.08
CA GLU A 35 -21.56 -4.61 -3.17
C GLU A 35 -21.29 -6.11 -3.22
N GLU A 36 -20.37 -6.54 -4.07
CA GLU A 36 -20.03 -7.95 -4.20
C GLU A 36 -19.54 -8.57 -2.89
N GLU A 37 -18.73 -7.83 -2.17
CA GLU A 37 -18.11 -8.31 -0.92
C GLU A 37 -18.96 -8.02 0.31
N GLN A 38 -20.05 -7.26 0.12
CA GLN A 38 -20.96 -6.88 1.22
C GLN A 38 -20.17 -6.26 2.38
N LEU A 39 -19.34 -5.28 2.07
CA LEU A 39 -18.48 -4.66 3.09
C LEU A 39 -19.32 -3.82 4.06
N PRO A 40 -19.05 -3.95 5.37
CA PRO A 40 -19.67 -3.06 6.35
C PRO A 40 -19.12 -1.64 6.23
N PRO A 41 -19.77 -0.66 6.86
CA PRO A 41 -19.33 0.75 6.72
C PRO A 41 -17.86 1.00 7.00
N ASP A 42 -17.30 0.37 8.04
CA ASP A 42 -15.87 0.53 8.32
C ASP A 42 -14.99 0.02 7.19
N GLY A 43 -15.37 -1.12 6.63
CA GLY A 43 -14.63 -1.67 5.49
C GLY A 43 -14.74 -0.81 4.25
N GLN A 44 -15.93 -0.25 4.02
CA GLN A 44 -16.13 0.66 2.90
C GLN A 44 -15.22 1.89 3.01
N ARG A 45 -15.16 2.49 4.21
CA ARG A 45 -14.31 3.66 4.44
C ARG A 45 -12.84 3.35 4.21
N PHE A 46 -12.39 2.21 4.73
CA PHE A 46 -10.99 1.83 4.59
C PHE A 46 -10.66 1.55 3.13
N LEU A 47 -11.56 0.90 2.40
CA LEU A 47 -11.34 0.66 0.98
C LEU A 47 -11.23 1.96 0.20
N HIS A 48 -12.14 2.92 0.47
CA HIS A 48 -12.05 4.23 -0.15
C HIS A 48 -10.72 4.91 0.16
N THR A 49 -10.32 4.88 1.42
CA THR A 49 -9.06 5.50 1.84
C THR A 49 -7.88 4.93 1.06
N LEU A 50 -7.79 3.60 0.97
CA LEU A 50 -6.66 2.97 0.29
C LEU A 50 -6.67 3.22 -1.21
N VAL A 51 -7.82 2.97 -1.85
CA VAL A 51 -7.87 3.05 -3.31
C VAL A 51 -7.69 4.49 -3.78
N PHE A 52 -8.47 5.42 -3.24
CA PHE A 52 -8.40 6.79 -3.71
C PHE A 52 -7.14 7.50 -3.21
N GLY A 53 -6.66 7.13 -2.03
CA GLY A 53 -5.39 7.66 -1.55
C GLY A 53 -4.23 7.30 -2.45
N VAL A 54 -4.14 6.02 -2.83
CA VAL A 54 -3.10 5.58 -3.76
C VAL A 54 -3.29 6.23 -5.12
N TRP A 55 -4.53 6.27 -5.62
CA TRP A 55 -4.82 6.83 -6.94
C TRP A 55 -4.43 8.30 -7.06
N GLU A 56 -4.63 9.05 -5.99
CA GLU A 56 -4.27 10.47 -5.96
C GLU A 56 -2.78 10.72 -5.80
N HIS A 57 -2.04 9.77 -5.20
CA HIS A 57 -0.66 10.00 -4.82
C HIS A 57 0.34 9.08 -5.53
N TYR A 58 -0.09 8.27 -6.50
CA TYR A 58 0.81 7.26 -7.05
C TYR A 58 2.08 7.85 -7.71
N PRO A 59 2.07 9.03 -8.33
CA PRO A 59 3.32 9.54 -8.87
C PRO A 59 4.38 9.76 -7.79
N TYR A 60 3.97 10.25 -6.65
CA TYR A 60 4.86 10.43 -5.50
C TYR A 60 5.32 9.07 -4.96
N LEU A 61 4.38 8.13 -4.81
CA LEU A 61 4.71 6.80 -4.30
C LEU A 61 5.67 6.08 -5.24
N ASP A 62 5.46 6.19 -6.53
CA ASP A 62 6.34 5.56 -7.52
C ASP A 62 7.74 6.12 -7.45
N ARG A 63 7.88 7.42 -7.22
CA ARG A 63 9.19 8.03 -7.07
C ARG A 63 9.95 7.45 -5.88
N ILE A 64 9.23 7.24 -4.76
CA ILE A 64 9.81 6.63 -3.58
C ILE A 64 10.25 5.20 -3.86
N ILE A 65 9.41 4.44 -4.57
CA ILE A 65 9.75 3.05 -4.94
C ILE A 65 11.00 3.04 -5.79
N GLU A 66 11.09 3.92 -6.78
CA GLU A 66 12.25 3.97 -7.68
C GLU A 66 13.52 4.34 -6.95
N GLU A 67 13.44 5.23 -5.97
CA GLU A 67 14.60 5.59 -5.18
C GLU A 67 15.08 4.43 -4.31
N ALA A 68 14.13 3.62 -3.83
CA ALA A 68 14.48 2.47 -2.98
C ALA A 68 14.94 1.26 -3.79
N ALA A 69 14.55 1.17 -5.06
CA ALA A 69 14.90 0.05 -5.93
C ALA A 69 15.32 0.59 -7.30
N PRO A 70 16.46 1.30 -7.36
CA PRO A 70 16.83 2.02 -8.59
C PRO A 70 17.13 1.13 -9.78
N SER A 71 17.45 -0.13 -9.55
CA SER A 71 17.76 -1.03 -10.67
C SER A 71 16.51 -1.66 -11.30
N TRP A 72 15.33 -1.37 -10.77
CA TRP A 72 14.10 -1.96 -11.29
C TRP A 72 13.03 -0.89 -11.49
N PRO A 73 12.90 -0.35 -12.72
CA PRO A 73 11.91 0.71 -12.99
C PRO A 73 10.49 0.28 -12.67
N VAL A 74 9.71 1.20 -12.13
CA VAL A 74 8.33 0.91 -11.72
C VAL A 74 7.50 0.42 -12.91
N ASN A 75 7.71 0.99 -14.09
CA ASN A 75 6.92 0.59 -15.25
C ASN A 75 7.25 -0.81 -15.76
N GLN A 76 8.31 -1.43 -15.25
CA GLN A 76 8.67 -2.81 -15.58
C GLN A 76 8.41 -3.78 -14.44
N MET A 77 7.94 -3.25 -13.30
CA MET A 77 7.68 -4.05 -12.13
C MET A 77 6.37 -4.82 -12.30
N PRO A 78 6.29 -6.07 -11.80
CA PRO A 78 5.01 -6.79 -11.86
C PRO A 78 3.90 -5.98 -11.21
N GLY A 79 2.71 -6.00 -11.83
CA GLY A 79 1.60 -5.19 -11.37
C GLY A 79 1.18 -5.48 -9.94
N VAL A 80 1.27 -6.74 -9.52
CA VAL A 80 0.93 -7.12 -8.15
C VAL A 80 1.90 -6.49 -7.16
N ASP A 81 3.20 -6.62 -7.43
CA ASP A 81 4.24 -6.04 -6.55
C ASP A 81 4.08 -4.53 -6.45
N LYS A 82 3.82 -3.89 -7.58
CA LYS A 82 3.66 -2.45 -7.64
C LYS A 82 2.46 -2.01 -6.81
N ALA A 83 1.32 -2.68 -6.96
CA ALA A 83 0.13 -2.33 -6.21
C ALA A 83 0.33 -2.53 -4.70
N ILE A 84 0.98 -3.62 -4.31
CA ILE A 84 1.26 -3.88 -2.90
C ILE A 84 2.14 -2.77 -2.32
N LEU A 85 3.21 -2.40 -3.03
CA LEU A 85 4.11 -1.36 -2.57
C LEU A 85 3.41 -0.01 -2.46
N ARG A 86 2.56 0.32 -3.43
CA ARG A 86 1.82 1.58 -3.39
C ARG A 86 0.90 1.63 -2.19
N ILE A 87 0.18 0.56 -1.89
CA ILE A 87 -0.70 0.51 -0.73
C ILE A 87 0.09 0.68 0.56
N ALA A 88 1.16 -0.09 0.72
CA ALA A 88 1.95 -0.05 1.94
C ALA A 88 2.58 1.33 2.16
N LEU A 89 3.15 1.91 1.11
CA LEU A 89 3.76 3.22 1.23
C LEU A 89 2.75 4.32 1.50
N TYR A 90 1.55 4.20 0.93
CA TYR A 90 0.48 5.12 1.26
C TYR A 90 0.16 5.05 2.76
N GLU A 91 0.01 3.84 3.30
CA GLU A 91 -0.30 3.68 4.71
C GLU A 91 0.83 4.17 5.62
N ILE A 92 2.09 3.98 5.20
CA ILE A 92 3.23 4.37 6.02
C ILE A 92 3.49 5.87 5.98
N LEU A 93 3.42 6.47 4.80
CA LEU A 93 3.91 7.83 4.60
C LEU A 93 2.84 8.89 4.50
N ILE A 94 1.62 8.56 4.13
CA ILE A 94 0.60 9.55 3.81
C ILE A 94 -0.62 9.46 4.71
N ASP A 95 -1.17 8.26 4.88
CA ASP A 95 -2.42 8.09 5.60
C ASP A 95 -2.26 8.43 7.08
N GLU A 96 -3.12 9.30 7.57
CA GLU A 96 -3.13 9.68 8.98
C GLU A 96 -4.43 9.29 9.67
N THR A 97 -5.30 8.55 8.99
CA THR A 97 -6.60 8.20 9.55
C THR A 97 -6.61 6.89 10.30
N GLU A 98 -5.85 5.91 9.84
CA GLU A 98 -5.88 4.56 10.41
C GLU A 98 -4.83 4.31 11.48
N HIS A 99 -3.74 5.05 11.43
CA HIS A 99 -2.64 4.94 12.41
C HIS A 99 -2.13 3.50 12.57
N THR A 100 -2.14 2.73 11.48
CA THR A 100 -1.61 1.37 11.53
C THR A 100 -0.10 1.42 11.75
N PRO A 101 0.42 0.68 12.73
CA PRO A 101 1.88 0.69 12.96
C PRO A 101 2.63 0.25 11.72
N VAL A 102 3.78 0.86 11.48
CA VAL A 102 4.59 0.59 10.30
C VAL A 102 4.91 -0.90 10.17
N LYS A 103 5.28 -1.53 11.29
CA LYS A 103 5.62 -2.94 11.26
C LYS A 103 4.44 -3.81 10.82
N ALA A 104 3.24 -3.45 11.24
CA ALA A 104 2.04 -4.19 10.83
C ALA A 104 1.76 -3.98 9.36
N VAL A 105 1.97 -2.78 8.83
CA VAL A 105 1.79 -2.50 7.40
C VAL A 105 2.75 -3.36 6.57
N ILE A 106 4.01 -3.43 6.99
CA ILE A 106 5.01 -4.22 6.28
C ILE A 106 4.65 -5.71 6.31
N ASN A 107 4.24 -6.21 7.47
CA ASN A 107 3.85 -7.61 7.59
C ASN A 107 2.67 -7.94 6.67
N GLU A 108 1.67 -7.05 6.60
CA GLU A 108 0.55 -7.24 5.69
C GLU A 108 0.98 -7.24 4.24
N ALA A 109 1.87 -6.33 3.87
CA ALA A 109 2.36 -6.26 2.50
C ALA A 109 3.10 -7.54 2.11
N VAL A 110 3.95 -8.04 3.01
CA VAL A 110 4.69 -9.27 2.76
C VAL A 110 3.73 -10.45 2.61
N GLU A 111 2.69 -10.53 3.44
CA GLU A 111 1.69 -11.58 3.32
C GLU A 111 0.93 -11.51 1.99
N LEU A 112 0.54 -10.32 1.56
CA LEU A 112 -0.10 -10.14 0.26
C LEU A 112 0.82 -10.61 -0.87
N ALA A 113 2.10 -10.28 -0.75
CA ALA A 113 3.08 -10.69 -1.78
C ALA A 113 3.24 -12.21 -1.83
N LYS A 114 3.18 -12.87 -0.68
CA LYS A 114 3.25 -14.34 -0.64
C LYS A 114 2.05 -14.98 -1.30
N HIS A 115 0.87 -14.40 -1.12
CA HIS A 115 -0.36 -15.00 -1.66
C HIS A 115 -0.61 -14.66 -3.12
N PHE A 116 -0.26 -13.45 -3.55
CA PHE A 116 -0.67 -12.96 -4.86
C PHE A 116 0.49 -12.71 -5.81
N GLY A 117 1.72 -12.65 -5.32
CA GLY A 117 2.88 -12.37 -6.15
C GLY A 117 3.60 -13.63 -6.61
N SER A 118 4.78 -13.43 -7.18
CA SER A 118 5.66 -14.53 -7.59
C SER A 118 6.51 -15.00 -6.41
N ASP A 119 7.34 -16.00 -6.68
CA ASP A 119 8.20 -16.61 -5.63
C ASP A 119 9.10 -15.59 -4.96
N ASN A 120 9.51 -14.54 -5.67
CA ASN A 120 10.43 -13.55 -5.14
C ASN A 120 9.75 -12.29 -4.62
N SER A 121 8.42 -12.19 -4.77
CA SER A 121 7.71 -10.94 -4.45
C SER A 121 7.82 -10.58 -2.99
N SER A 122 7.64 -11.53 -2.07
CA SER A 122 7.67 -11.20 -0.64
C SER A 122 9.04 -10.67 -0.22
N ARG A 123 10.11 -11.25 -0.74
CA ARG A 123 11.46 -10.77 -0.44
C ARG A 123 11.68 -9.38 -1.01
N PHE A 124 11.26 -9.16 -2.24
CA PHE A 124 11.40 -7.87 -2.89
C PHE A 124 10.62 -6.78 -2.15
N VAL A 125 9.36 -7.05 -1.85
CA VAL A 125 8.50 -6.09 -1.13
C VAL A 125 9.10 -5.76 0.23
N ASN A 126 9.52 -6.79 0.96
CA ASN A 126 10.12 -6.57 2.27
C ASN A 126 11.39 -5.70 2.18
N GLY A 127 12.22 -5.97 1.17
CA GLY A 127 13.45 -5.21 0.98
C GLY A 127 13.20 -3.74 0.66
N VAL A 128 12.25 -3.48 -0.25
CA VAL A 128 11.91 -2.10 -0.62
C VAL A 128 11.35 -1.35 0.59
N LEU A 129 10.41 -1.96 1.30
CA LEU A 129 9.79 -1.29 2.45
C LEU A 129 10.80 -1.07 3.57
N GLY A 130 11.70 -2.02 3.80
CA GLY A 130 12.76 -1.83 4.80
C GLY A 130 13.66 -0.67 4.44
N THR A 131 14.03 -0.54 3.17
CA THR A 131 14.85 0.57 2.71
C THR A 131 14.13 1.91 2.91
N VAL A 132 12.84 1.97 2.59
CA VAL A 132 12.06 3.19 2.77
C VAL A 132 11.99 3.58 4.24
N VAL A 133 11.69 2.61 5.11
CA VAL A 133 11.59 2.90 6.54
C VAL A 133 12.91 3.44 7.07
N THR A 134 14.02 2.79 6.72
CA THR A 134 15.34 3.24 7.16
C THR A 134 15.61 4.66 6.66
N ARG A 135 15.32 4.93 5.39
CA ARG A 135 15.67 6.20 4.78
C ARG A 135 14.73 7.33 5.18
N TYR A 136 13.43 7.08 5.21
CA TYR A 136 12.43 8.13 5.40
C TYR A 136 11.91 8.25 6.81
N ILE A 137 12.06 7.23 7.63
CA ILE A 137 11.56 7.24 9.00
C ILE A 137 12.72 7.29 9.98
N GLU A 138 13.57 6.25 9.96
CA GLU A 138 14.66 6.13 10.93
C GLU A 138 15.85 7.03 10.60
N GLY A 139 16.28 7.00 9.32
CA GLY A 139 17.43 7.75 8.88
C GLY A 139 17.21 9.26 8.86
N THR A 140 15.95 9.70 8.85
CA THR A 140 15.61 11.11 8.83
C THR A 140 14.82 11.51 10.05
N GLY A 141 14.97 10.77 11.14
CA GLY A 141 14.20 10.99 12.35
C GLY A 141 14.24 12.41 12.86
N ASP A 142 15.40 13.03 12.80
CA ASP A 142 15.57 14.39 13.30
C ASP A 142 14.68 15.38 12.56
N ARG A 143 14.53 15.20 11.27
CA ARG A 143 13.71 16.10 10.47
C ARG A 143 12.22 15.87 10.68
N ARG A 144 11.88 14.78 11.33
CA ARG A 144 10.49 14.44 11.57
C ARG A 144 10.03 14.74 12.98
N GLN A 145 10.89 15.32 13.76
CA GLN A 145 10.53 15.68 15.11
C GLN A 145 9.36 16.64 15.08
N GLY A 146 8.39 16.38 15.91
CA GLY A 146 7.21 17.21 15.95
C GLY A 146 6.13 16.84 14.97
N THR A 147 6.35 15.83 14.15
CA THR A 147 5.32 15.37 13.22
C THR A 147 4.60 14.15 13.82
N GLY A 148 3.37 13.94 13.39
CA GLY A 148 2.61 12.79 13.83
C GLY A 148 3.12 11.47 13.28
N ASP A 149 3.95 11.51 12.26
CA ASP A 149 4.45 10.29 11.63
C ASP A 149 5.25 9.42 12.56
N ARG A 150 5.91 10.03 13.53
CA ARG A 150 6.75 9.28 14.45
C ARG A 150 5.97 8.31 15.31
N ASP A 151 4.76 8.67 15.65
CA ASP A 151 3.91 7.82 16.47
C ASP A 151 3.55 6.53 15.78
N ARG A 152 3.58 6.52 14.47
CA ARG A 152 3.19 5.34 13.69
C ARG A 152 4.22 4.24 13.72
N ILE A 153 5.44 4.58 14.07
CA ILE A 153 6.53 3.60 14.15
C ILE A 153 6.39 2.74 15.40
N LEU A 154 5.86 3.32 16.43
CA LEU A 154 5.71 2.65 17.71
C LEU A 154 4.49 1.75 17.71
#